data_d7723cbb3ecef9b908d819e516aae8e1
#
_entry.id   d7723cbb3ecef9b908d819e516aae8e1
#
_cell.length_a   1.000
_cell.length_b   1.000
_cell.length_c   1.000
_cell.angle_alpha   90.00
_cell.angle_beta   90.00
_cell.angle_gamma   90.00
#
_symmetry.space_group_name_H-M   'P 1'
#
loop_
_entity.id
_entity.type
_entity.pdbx_description
1 polymer ?
#
loop_
_entity_poly.entity_id
_entity_poly.type
_entity_poly.pdbx_seq_one_letter_code
_entity_poly.pdbx_strand_id
1 'polypeptide(L)'
;QVFVSDEVYTIDMSRYTSSGQEQIFLQDLYEAISGNGSVICFENFENGFPAFLRMISSLVTTGSCVLNKRYVLNKGVLVENQTGLVKDSVDTLNVGGKYLVFMTTGSVSKVQDAFGADFMYHVLDTVTLKKLDEDSIRSIIQVQTTNLVKKAEENLKIKLQVEDSVQDWVAQHFNKDLGAASISSNFYDFYVSLGQAVLDHSLGNMEEIPMTVKNDIPVITVKEQDIQMSRSRNSSEELEEVNRELSEIIGLDEVKSYITSLQSLVAMQQKRREQGMKTATLSKHMIFTGNPGTGKTTIARLISRYMKAIGA
;
A
#
# COMPACT_ATOMS: atom_id res chain seq x y z
N GLN A 1 -15.23 -23.26 11.45
CA GLN A 1 -15.09 -22.46 10.21
C GLN A 1 -16.45 -21.81 9.94
N VAL A 2 -16.53 -20.49 10.01
CA VAL A 2 -17.80 -19.75 9.85
C VAL A 2 -18.06 -19.45 8.37
N PHE A 3 -17.00 -19.35 7.56
CA PHE A 3 -17.10 -18.98 6.16
C PHE A 3 -16.90 -20.21 5.24
N VAL A 4 -17.63 -20.21 4.13
CA VAL A 4 -17.56 -21.28 3.10
C VAL A 4 -16.30 -21.11 2.23
N SER A 5 -15.80 -19.87 2.12
CA SER A 5 -14.59 -19.52 1.36
C SER A 5 -13.75 -18.53 2.13
N ASP A 6 -12.43 -18.63 2.02
CA ASP A 6 -11.45 -17.68 2.60
C ASP A 6 -11.25 -16.45 1.69
N GLU A 7 -11.92 -16.37 0.54
CA GLU A 7 -11.86 -15.24 -0.36
C GLU A 7 -12.61 -14.04 0.21
N VAL A 8 -11.94 -12.88 0.22
CA VAL A 8 -12.50 -11.59 0.62
C VAL A 8 -12.43 -10.66 -0.60
N TYR A 9 -13.57 -10.10 -0.97
CA TYR A 9 -13.63 -9.04 -1.98
C TYR A 9 -13.51 -7.70 -1.30
N THR A 10 -12.57 -6.86 -1.74
CA THR A 10 -12.38 -5.52 -1.20
C THR A 10 -12.76 -4.48 -2.26
N ILE A 11 -13.68 -3.58 -1.89
CA ILE A 11 -14.13 -2.45 -2.71
C ILE A 11 -13.67 -1.17 -2.03
N ASP A 12 -12.68 -0.50 -2.63
CA ASP A 12 -12.19 0.79 -2.18
C ASP A 12 -13.07 1.92 -2.76
N MET A 13 -13.90 2.49 -1.91
CA MET A 13 -14.88 3.51 -2.28
C MET A 13 -14.24 4.85 -2.70
N SER A 14 -12.97 5.07 -2.39
CA SER A 14 -12.23 6.25 -2.87
C SER A 14 -12.07 6.28 -4.40
N ARG A 15 -12.26 5.14 -5.07
CA ARG A 15 -12.24 5.01 -6.53
C ARG A 15 -13.55 5.47 -7.19
N TYR A 16 -14.63 5.62 -6.42
CA TYR A 16 -15.98 5.86 -6.92
C TYR A 16 -16.57 7.15 -6.33
N THR A 17 -15.98 8.29 -6.70
CA THR A 17 -16.27 9.60 -6.12
C THR A 17 -17.26 10.45 -6.96
N SER A 18 -17.64 9.96 -8.15
CA SER A 18 -18.51 10.67 -9.08
C SER A 18 -19.50 9.75 -9.79
N SER A 19 -20.60 10.33 -10.30
CA SER A 19 -21.62 9.57 -11.05
C SER A 19 -21.10 8.94 -12.34
N GLY A 20 -20.04 9.46 -12.93
CA GLY A 20 -19.45 8.91 -14.16
C GLY A 20 -18.81 7.52 -13.96
N GLN A 21 -18.63 7.10 -12.73
CA GLN A 21 -18.02 5.81 -12.36
C GLN A 21 -19.07 4.72 -12.05
N GLU A 22 -20.37 4.99 -12.29
CA GLU A 22 -21.47 4.09 -11.94
C GLU A 22 -21.29 2.70 -12.57
N GLN A 23 -20.94 2.62 -13.84
CA GLN A 23 -20.80 1.35 -14.53
C GLN A 23 -19.66 0.48 -13.96
N ILE A 24 -18.53 1.11 -13.64
CA ILE A 24 -17.38 0.41 -13.04
C ILE A 24 -17.73 -0.04 -11.62
N PHE A 25 -18.34 0.83 -10.82
CA PHE A 25 -18.80 0.49 -9.48
C PHE A 25 -19.78 -0.69 -9.48
N LEU A 26 -20.77 -0.66 -10.38
CA LEU A 26 -21.74 -1.75 -10.50
C LEU A 26 -21.11 -3.06 -10.94
N GLN A 27 -20.13 -3.01 -11.82
CA GLN A 27 -19.39 -4.20 -12.25
C GLN A 27 -18.64 -4.81 -11.05
N ASP A 28 -17.84 -4.02 -10.33
CA ASP A 28 -17.06 -4.50 -9.20
C ASP A 28 -17.97 -5.02 -8.07
N LEU A 29 -19.09 -4.34 -7.81
CA LEU A 29 -20.08 -4.77 -6.82
C LEU A 29 -20.77 -6.07 -7.25
N TYR A 30 -21.15 -6.21 -8.53
CA TYR A 30 -21.74 -7.43 -9.08
C TYR A 30 -20.78 -8.62 -8.98
N GLU A 31 -19.51 -8.42 -9.32
CA GLU A 31 -18.47 -9.46 -9.20
C GLU A 31 -18.28 -9.91 -7.76
N ALA A 32 -18.24 -8.96 -6.82
CA ALA A 32 -18.13 -9.27 -5.40
C ALA A 32 -19.35 -10.06 -4.87
N ILE A 33 -20.56 -9.70 -5.30
CA ILE A 33 -21.79 -10.38 -4.90
C ILE A 33 -21.90 -11.77 -5.54
N SER A 34 -21.56 -11.88 -6.83
CA SER A 34 -21.72 -13.12 -7.60
C SER A 34 -20.57 -14.11 -7.42
N GLY A 35 -19.42 -13.63 -6.92
CA GLY A 35 -18.24 -14.45 -6.70
C GLY A 35 -18.38 -15.43 -5.54
N ASN A 36 -17.39 -16.29 -5.36
CA ASN A 36 -17.40 -17.36 -4.35
C ASN A 36 -17.03 -16.86 -2.93
N GLY A 37 -16.44 -15.68 -2.81
CA GLY A 37 -16.06 -15.11 -1.51
C GLY A 37 -17.25 -14.85 -0.60
N SER A 38 -17.13 -15.16 0.68
CA SER A 38 -18.21 -14.98 1.66
C SER A 38 -18.26 -13.55 2.24
N VAL A 39 -17.20 -12.77 2.07
CA VAL A 39 -17.03 -11.44 2.66
C VAL A 39 -16.80 -10.40 1.59
N ILE A 40 -17.54 -9.29 1.69
CA ILE A 40 -17.31 -8.07 0.89
C ILE A 40 -16.92 -6.95 1.86
N CYS A 41 -15.72 -6.41 1.68
CA CYS A 41 -15.17 -5.35 2.50
C CYS A 41 -15.23 -4.01 1.78
N PHE A 42 -15.83 -3.00 2.41
CA PHE A 42 -15.89 -1.63 1.90
C PHE A 42 -14.90 -0.76 2.68
N GLU A 43 -13.91 -0.21 1.96
CA GLU A 43 -12.90 0.70 2.51
C GLU A 43 -13.13 2.13 2.03
N ASN A 44 -12.67 3.11 2.81
CA ASN A 44 -12.70 4.54 2.44
C ASN A 44 -14.09 5.04 2.00
N PHE A 45 -15.15 4.48 2.55
CA PHE A 45 -16.53 4.78 2.16
C PHE A 45 -16.90 6.25 2.37
N GLU A 46 -16.21 6.95 3.28
CA GLU A 46 -16.41 8.37 3.53
C GLU A 46 -16.18 9.25 2.30
N ASN A 47 -15.42 8.74 1.34
CA ASN A 47 -15.12 9.44 0.07
C ASN A 47 -16.04 9.00 -1.09
N GLY A 48 -16.91 8.02 -0.85
CA GLY A 48 -17.76 7.45 -1.89
C GLY A 48 -18.84 8.43 -2.37
N PHE A 49 -19.23 8.30 -3.64
CA PHE A 49 -20.32 9.09 -4.20
C PHE A 49 -21.64 8.75 -3.48
N PRO A 50 -22.44 9.76 -3.05
CA PRO A 50 -23.63 9.52 -2.21
C PRO A 50 -24.67 8.57 -2.79
N ALA A 51 -24.81 8.50 -4.11
CA ALA A 51 -25.73 7.55 -4.74
C ALA A 51 -25.26 6.09 -4.56
N PHE A 52 -23.95 5.83 -4.63
CA PHE A 52 -23.40 4.49 -4.42
C PHE A 52 -23.48 4.06 -2.95
N LEU A 53 -23.29 5.01 -2.03
CA LEU A 53 -23.49 4.76 -0.60
C LEU A 53 -24.94 4.38 -0.28
N ARG A 54 -25.93 5.03 -0.93
CA ARG A 54 -27.34 4.64 -0.80
C ARG A 54 -27.62 3.25 -1.36
N MET A 55 -26.97 2.83 -2.44
CA MET A 55 -27.08 1.47 -2.97
C MET A 55 -26.54 0.44 -1.98
N ILE A 56 -25.36 0.71 -1.40
CA ILE A 56 -24.77 -0.15 -0.36
C ILE A 56 -25.68 -0.17 0.89
N SER A 57 -26.22 0.96 1.30
CA SER A 57 -27.16 1.04 2.41
C SER A 57 -28.41 0.17 2.17
N SER A 58 -28.95 0.19 0.95
CA SER A 58 -30.07 -0.68 0.57
C SER A 58 -29.72 -2.17 0.69
N LEU A 59 -28.51 -2.56 0.21
CA LEU A 59 -28.02 -3.94 0.35
C LEU A 59 -27.96 -4.40 1.81
N VAL A 60 -27.53 -3.52 2.71
CA VAL A 60 -27.45 -3.83 4.15
C VAL A 60 -28.82 -3.90 4.80
N THR A 61 -29.71 -2.96 4.48
CA THR A 61 -31.01 -2.82 5.17
C THR A 61 -32.07 -3.79 4.64
N THR A 62 -32.08 -4.07 3.34
CA THR A 62 -33.11 -4.91 2.68
C THR A 62 -32.57 -6.20 2.08
N GLY A 63 -31.25 -6.39 2.07
CA GLY A 63 -30.59 -7.50 1.39
C GLY A 63 -30.53 -7.35 -0.13
N SER A 64 -31.11 -6.28 -0.69
CA SER A 64 -31.16 -6.06 -2.14
C SER A 64 -31.06 -4.58 -2.52
N CYS A 65 -30.65 -4.31 -3.75
CA CYS A 65 -30.65 -2.97 -4.31
C CYS A 65 -31.22 -3.01 -5.73
N VAL A 66 -32.27 -2.22 -5.97
CA VAL A 66 -32.84 -2.03 -7.31
C VAL A 66 -32.00 -1.02 -8.08
N LEU A 67 -31.61 -1.38 -9.29
CA LEU A 67 -30.81 -0.54 -10.17
C LEU A 67 -31.70 0.46 -10.93
N ASN A 68 -31.18 1.65 -11.18
CA ASN A 68 -31.89 2.68 -11.95
C ASN A 68 -32.04 2.31 -13.43
N LYS A 69 -31.24 1.37 -13.92
CA LYS A 69 -31.19 0.88 -15.29
C LYS A 69 -31.18 -0.65 -15.29
N ARG A 70 -31.53 -1.23 -16.44
CA ARG A 70 -31.43 -2.68 -16.67
C ARG A 70 -30.10 -2.98 -17.31
N TYR A 71 -29.45 -4.03 -16.83
CA TYR A 71 -28.18 -4.51 -17.36
C TYR A 71 -28.32 -5.93 -17.87
N VAL A 72 -27.47 -6.29 -18.81
CA VAL A 72 -27.36 -7.66 -19.35
C VAL A 72 -25.95 -8.14 -19.12
N LEU A 73 -25.81 -9.40 -18.76
CA LEU A 73 -24.51 -10.02 -18.62
C LEU A 73 -23.99 -10.45 -19.99
N ASN A 74 -22.94 -9.77 -20.46
CA ASN A 74 -22.26 -10.17 -21.69
C ASN A 74 -20.84 -10.62 -21.36
N LYS A 75 -20.59 -11.93 -21.44
CA LYS A 75 -19.29 -12.54 -21.06
C LYS A 75 -18.77 -12.11 -19.68
N GLY A 76 -19.67 -12.03 -18.70
CA GLY A 76 -19.34 -11.62 -17.33
C GLY A 76 -19.32 -10.11 -17.08
N VAL A 77 -19.51 -9.29 -18.11
CA VAL A 77 -19.55 -7.83 -18.00
C VAL A 77 -21.00 -7.34 -17.99
N LEU A 78 -21.33 -6.47 -17.04
CA LEU A 78 -22.62 -5.76 -17.00
C LEU A 78 -22.65 -4.69 -18.08
N VAL A 79 -23.55 -4.84 -19.06
CA VAL A 79 -23.76 -3.86 -20.14
C VAL A 79 -25.16 -3.29 -20.02
N GLU A 80 -25.30 -1.98 -20.08
CA GLU A 80 -26.60 -1.31 -20.03
C GLU A 80 -27.49 -1.77 -21.19
N ASN A 81 -28.68 -2.24 -20.87
CA ASN A 81 -29.66 -2.66 -21.87
C ASN A 81 -30.61 -1.51 -22.19
N GLN A 82 -30.38 -0.87 -23.32
CA GLN A 82 -31.20 0.24 -23.81
C GLN A 82 -32.52 -0.19 -24.47
N THR A 83 -32.62 -1.42 -24.91
CA THR A 83 -33.75 -1.87 -25.76
C THR A 83 -34.89 -2.52 -25.00
N GLY A 84 -34.69 -2.89 -23.73
CA GLY A 84 -35.75 -3.52 -22.89
C GLY A 84 -36.24 -4.88 -23.29
N LEU A 85 -35.75 -5.46 -24.37
CA LEU A 85 -36.25 -6.69 -25.00
C LEU A 85 -35.53 -7.99 -24.64
N VAL A 86 -34.59 -7.96 -23.69
CA VAL A 86 -33.77 -9.11 -23.31
C VAL A 86 -34.38 -9.84 -22.10
N LYS A 87 -34.50 -11.15 -22.19
CA LYS A 87 -35.16 -12.01 -21.20
C LYS A 87 -34.40 -12.10 -19.85
N ASP A 88 -33.09 -11.94 -19.85
CA ASP A 88 -32.23 -12.12 -18.67
C ASP A 88 -31.54 -10.80 -18.27
N SER A 89 -32.37 -9.81 -17.91
CA SER A 89 -31.84 -8.52 -17.43
C SER A 89 -31.61 -8.53 -15.94
N VAL A 90 -30.47 -7.98 -15.51
CA VAL A 90 -30.15 -7.68 -14.11
C VAL A 90 -30.66 -6.27 -13.81
N ASP A 91 -31.68 -6.15 -13.01
CA ASP A 91 -32.26 -4.88 -12.52
C ASP A 91 -32.21 -4.77 -10.99
N THR A 92 -31.77 -5.84 -10.33
CA THR A 92 -31.68 -5.94 -8.88
C THR A 92 -30.43 -6.71 -8.49
N LEU A 93 -29.67 -6.20 -7.54
CA LEU A 93 -28.56 -6.90 -6.90
C LEU A 93 -29.02 -7.45 -5.56
N ASN A 94 -28.69 -8.71 -5.26
CA ASN A 94 -29.03 -9.38 -4.00
C ASN A 94 -27.75 -9.84 -3.30
N VAL A 95 -27.58 -9.51 -2.03
CA VAL A 95 -26.38 -9.84 -1.25
C VAL A 95 -26.21 -11.34 -1.00
N GLY A 96 -27.30 -12.11 -1.02
CA GLY A 96 -27.23 -13.56 -1.10
C GLY A 96 -26.43 -14.28 -0.01
N GLY A 97 -26.54 -13.86 1.26
CA GLY A 97 -25.82 -14.51 2.38
C GLY A 97 -24.35 -14.12 2.52
N LYS A 98 -23.92 -13.05 1.86
CA LYS A 98 -22.59 -12.44 2.06
C LYS A 98 -22.54 -11.65 3.37
N TYR A 99 -21.36 -11.56 3.95
CA TYR A 99 -21.06 -10.65 5.06
C TYR A 99 -20.52 -9.34 4.49
N LEU A 100 -21.12 -8.23 4.87
CA LEU A 100 -20.66 -6.90 4.48
C LEU A 100 -19.86 -6.30 5.65
N VAL A 101 -18.61 -5.96 5.40
CA VAL A 101 -17.68 -5.39 6.39
C VAL A 101 -17.33 -3.98 5.98
N PHE A 102 -17.42 -3.04 6.90
CA PHE A 102 -17.10 -1.63 6.68
C PHE A 102 -15.87 -1.25 7.50
N MET A 103 -14.82 -0.78 6.84
CA MET A 103 -13.59 -0.36 7.49
C MET A 103 -13.42 1.15 7.42
N THR A 104 -13.22 1.78 8.58
CA THR A 104 -12.97 3.21 8.72
C THR A 104 -11.85 3.47 9.71
N THR A 105 -11.07 4.51 9.46
CA THR A 105 -10.12 5.08 10.42
C THR A 105 -10.77 6.10 11.36
N GLY A 106 -12.03 6.43 11.10
CA GLY A 106 -12.82 7.37 11.88
C GLY A 106 -13.62 6.73 13.01
N SER A 107 -14.41 7.55 13.68
CA SER A 107 -15.37 7.08 14.69
C SER A 107 -16.62 6.46 14.03
N VAL A 108 -17.39 5.72 14.80
CA VAL A 108 -18.70 5.16 14.36
C VAL A 108 -19.65 6.24 13.82
N SER A 109 -19.53 7.50 14.29
CA SER A 109 -20.32 8.61 13.75
C SER A 109 -20.13 8.85 12.26
N LYS A 110 -18.94 8.60 11.72
CA LYS A 110 -18.69 8.70 10.27
C LYS A 110 -19.49 7.69 9.46
N VAL A 111 -19.76 6.53 10.02
CA VAL A 111 -20.63 5.53 9.39
C VAL A 111 -22.05 6.06 9.32
N GLN A 112 -22.54 6.69 10.42
CA GLN A 112 -23.86 7.31 10.45
C GLN A 112 -23.98 8.50 9.49
N ASP A 113 -22.92 9.31 9.36
CA ASP A 113 -22.87 10.43 8.42
C ASP A 113 -22.93 9.95 6.97
N ALA A 114 -22.27 8.83 6.66
CA ALA A 114 -22.20 8.27 5.31
C ALA A 114 -23.49 7.54 4.90
N PHE A 115 -24.06 6.73 5.80
CA PHE A 115 -25.13 5.79 5.48
C PHE A 115 -26.48 6.12 6.14
N GLY A 116 -26.50 7.04 7.12
CA GLY A 116 -27.68 7.40 7.89
C GLY A 116 -27.83 6.58 9.20
N ALA A 117 -28.67 7.09 10.11
CA ALA A 117 -28.86 6.47 11.43
C ALA A 117 -29.48 5.07 11.35
N ASP A 118 -30.42 4.87 10.43
CA ASP A 118 -31.14 3.59 10.27
C ASP A 118 -30.20 2.45 9.85
N PHE A 119 -29.13 2.75 9.15
CA PHE A 119 -28.13 1.77 8.76
C PHE A 119 -27.53 1.02 9.97
N MET A 120 -27.30 1.74 11.07
CA MET A 120 -26.68 1.18 12.27
C MET A 120 -27.54 0.10 12.97
N TYR A 121 -28.86 0.11 12.77
CA TYR A 121 -29.73 -0.94 13.31
C TYR A 121 -29.54 -2.29 12.62
N HIS A 122 -28.96 -2.29 11.42
CA HIS A 122 -28.67 -3.49 10.64
C HIS A 122 -27.20 -3.94 10.76
N VAL A 123 -26.35 -3.18 11.46
CA VAL A 123 -24.98 -3.57 11.77
C VAL A 123 -24.98 -4.54 12.93
N LEU A 124 -24.52 -5.76 12.69
CA LEU A 124 -24.54 -6.84 13.68
C LEU A 124 -23.57 -6.58 14.83
N ASP A 125 -22.37 -6.09 14.54
CA ASP A 125 -21.31 -5.86 15.52
C ASP A 125 -20.35 -4.76 15.07
N THR A 126 -19.70 -4.13 16.04
CA THR A 126 -18.70 -3.09 15.80
C THR A 126 -17.41 -3.43 16.54
N VAL A 127 -16.36 -3.70 15.80
CA VAL A 127 -15.03 -4.00 16.34
C VAL A 127 -14.17 -2.75 16.31
N THR A 128 -13.78 -2.26 17.49
CA THR A 128 -12.87 -1.11 17.60
C THR A 128 -11.46 -1.61 17.91
N LEU A 129 -10.53 -1.40 16.96
CA LEU A 129 -9.13 -1.70 17.16
C LEU A 129 -8.49 -0.57 17.99
N LYS A 130 -7.85 -0.95 19.09
CA LYS A 130 -7.09 -0.01 19.93
C LYS A 130 -5.77 0.36 19.25
N LYS A 131 -5.21 1.51 19.65
CA LYS A 131 -3.83 1.84 19.29
C LYS A 131 -2.88 0.77 19.83
N LEU A 132 -1.81 0.52 19.10
CA LEU A 132 -0.79 -0.43 19.54
C LEU A 132 -0.16 0.04 20.85
N ASP A 133 -0.16 -0.82 21.85
CA ASP A 133 0.59 -0.68 23.08
C ASP A 133 2.02 -1.25 22.90
N GLU A 134 2.88 -1.05 23.89
CA GLU A 134 4.28 -1.49 23.82
C GLU A 134 4.42 -3.00 23.67
N ASP A 135 3.56 -3.77 24.32
CA ASP A 135 3.59 -5.24 24.24
C ASP A 135 3.20 -5.72 22.83
N SER A 136 2.18 -5.10 22.25
CA SER A 136 1.77 -5.38 20.87
C SER A 136 2.86 -5.00 19.86
N ILE A 137 3.52 -3.85 20.05
CA ILE A 137 4.65 -3.41 19.22
C ILE A 137 5.78 -4.44 19.29
N ARG A 138 6.19 -4.85 20.50
CA ARG A 138 7.23 -5.88 20.69
C ARG A 138 6.86 -7.21 20.05
N SER A 139 5.61 -7.65 20.21
CA SER A 139 5.10 -8.87 19.59
C SER A 139 5.17 -8.82 18.05
N ILE A 140 4.79 -7.68 17.45
CA ILE A 140 4.88 -7.48 15.99
C ILE A 140 6.36 -7.52 15.55
N ILE A 141 7.24 -6.84 16.26
CA ILE A 141 8.69 -6.85 15.99
C ILE A 141 9.24 -8.27 16.02
N GLN A 142 8.89 -9.05 17.03
CA GLN A 142 9.32 -10.45 17.16
C GLN A 142 8.87 -11.32 15.98
N VAL A 143 7.61 -11.17 15.53
CA VAL A 143 7.08 -11.87 14.35
C VAL A 143 7.84 -11.45 13.10
N GLN A 144 8.09 -10.15 12.91
CA GLN A 144 8.83 -9.63 11.75
C GLN A 144 10.30 -10.10 11.76
N THR A 145 10.93 -10.15 12.94
CA THR A 145 12.29 -10.70 13.10
C THR A 145 12.34 -12.16 12.68
N THR A 146 11.40 -12.97 13.16
CA THR A 146 11.31 -14.40 12.78
C THR A 146 11.11 -14.56 11.28
N ASN A 147 10.26 -13.72 10.66
CA ASN A 147 10.03 -13.73 9.23
C ASN A 147 11.28 -13.30 8.43
N LEU A 148 12.04 -12.32 8.92
CA LEU A 148 13.30 -11.89 8.31
C LEU A 148 14.33 -13.01 8.31
N VAL A 149 14.53 -13.66 9.46
CA VAL A 149 15.46 -14.79 9.60
C VAL A 149 15.07 -15.93 8.65
N LYS A 150 13.79 -16.30 8.62
CA LYS A 150 13.30 -17.35 7.73
C LYS A 150 13.51 -16.99 6.24
N LYS A 151 13.20 -15.76 5.82
CA LYS A 151 13.44 -15.30 4.45
C LYS A 151 14.93 -15.26 4.10
N ALA A 152 15.80 -14.90 5.04
CA ALA A 152 17.24 -14.90 4.85
C ALA A 152 17.75 -16.34 4.61
N GLU A 153 17.28 -17.31 5.37
CA GLU A 153 17.64 -18.72 5.20
C GLU A 153 17.09 -19.30 3.90
N GLU A 154 15.81 -19.12 3.62
CA GLU A 154 15.14 -19.72 2.46
C GLU A 154 15.60 -19.10 1.12
N ASN A 155 15.72 -17.77 1.05
CA ASN A 155 15.93 -17.06 -0.21
C ASN A 155 17.38 -16.63 -0.43
N LEU A 156 18.09 -16.22 0.65
CA LEU A 156 19.45 -15.72 0.57
C LEU A 156 20.51 -16.76 0.95
N LYS A 157 20.08 -17.92 1.48
CA LYS A 157 20.94 -19.04 1.88
C LYS A 157 22.00 -18.63 2.92
N ILE A 158 21.61 -17.78 3.86
CA ILE A 158 22.42 -17.35 5.01
C ILE A 158 21.66 -17.59 6.31
N LYS A 159 22.38 -17.79 7.40
CA LYS A 159 21.83 -17.88 8.75
C LYS A 159 21.97 -16.55 9.46
N LEU A 160 20.91 -15.75 9.45
CA LEU A 160 20.89 -14.45 10.11
C LEU A 160 20.65 -14.60 11.60
N GLN A 161 21.55 -14.07 12.45
CA GLN A 161 21.42 -14.01 13.90
C GLN A 161 21.09 -12.56 14.28
N VAL A 162 19.83 -12.29 14.61
CA VAL A 162 19.37 -10.94 14.97
C VAL A 162 19.44 -10.79 16.49
N GLU A 163 20.26 -9.86 16.97
CA GLU A 163 20.37 -9.53 18.39
C GLU A 163 19.17 -8.70 18.89
N ASP A 164 18.91 -8.78 20.20
CA ASP A 164 17.83 -8.02 20.85
C ASP A 164 18.00 -6.49 20.66
N SER A 165 19.23 -6.01 20.54
CA SER A 165 19.56 -4.61 20.23
C SER A 165 18.87 -4.08 18.99
N VAL A 166 18.67 -4.94 17.96
CA VAL A 166 17.97 -4.57 16.72
C VAL A 166 16.46 -4.43 16.96
N GLN A 167 15.88 -5.32 17.77
CA GLN A 167 14.47 -5.25 18.12
C GLN A 167 14.17 -4.02 18.96
N ASP A 168 15.03 -3.68 19.91
CA ASP A 168 14.93 -2.48 20.72
C ASP A 168 15.09 -1.20 19.87
N TRP A 169 15.99 -1.21 18.90
CA TRP A 169 16.17 -0.11 17.96
C TRP A 169 14.88 0.12 17.13
N VAL A 170 14.27 -0.94 16.59
CA VAL A 170 13.01 -0.83 15.85
C VAL A 170 11.88 -0.30 16.74
N ALA A 171 11.83 -0.73 18.02
CA ALA A 171 10.83 -0.24 18.97
C ALA A 171 11.01 1.25 19.29
N GLN A 172 12.25 1.73 19.44
CA GLN A 172 12.56 3.14 19.68
C GLN A 172 12.23 4.03 18.46
N HIS A 173 12.40 3.48 17.23
CA HIS A 173 12.13 4.19 15.99
C HIS A 173 10.69 3.95 15.46
N PHE A 174 9.80 3.46 16.33
CA PHE A 174 8.39 3.24 15.98
C PHE A 174 7.66 4.55 15.72
N ASN A 175 7.09 4.68 14.52
CA ASN A 175 6.28 5.83 14.15
C ASN A 175 4.80 5.57 14.47
N LYS A 176 4.25 6.31 15.43
CA LYS A 176 2.85 6.16 15.89
C LYS A 176 1.82 6.50 14.82
N ASP A 177 2.16 7.37 13.87
CA ASP A 177 1.24 7.79 12.80
C ASP A 177 1.13 6.72 11.70
N LEU A 178 2.22 5.98 11.47
CA LEU A 178 2.27 4.88 10.52
C LEU A 178 1.87 3.53 11.14
N GLY A 179 1.82 3.44 12.46
CA GLY A 179 1.48 2.21 13.15
C GLY A 179 2.39 1.03 12.77
N ALA A 180 1.82 -0.16 12.65
CA ALA A 180 2.56 -1.38 12.30
C ALA A 180 3.28 -1.29 10.94
N ALA A 181 2.83 -0.42 10.04
CA ALA A 181 3.49 -0.23 8.74
C ALA A 181 4.92 0.32 8.89
N SER A 182 5.21 1.12 9.93
CA SER A 182 6.57 1.59 10.21
C SER A 182 7.52 0.45 10.55
N ILE A 183 7.06 -0.54 11.33
CA ILE A 183 7.83 -1.74 11.66
C ILE A 183 8.10 -2.56 10.39
N SER A 184 7.04 -2.82 9.61
CA SER A 184 7.16 -3.59 8.37
C SER A 184 8.12 -2.93 7.36
N SER A 185 8.13 -1.59 7.29
CA SER A 185 9.06 -0.84 6.44
C SER A 185 10.52 -1.05 6.87
N ASN A 186 10.82 -0.98 8.17
CA ASN A 186 12.18 -1.22 8.67
C ASN A 186 12.66 -2.63 8.30
N PHE A 187 11.84 -3.64 8.52
CA PHE A 187 12.21 -5.03 8.18
C PHE A 187 12.32 -5.27 6.68
N TYR A 188 11.53 -4.57 5.87
CA TYR A 188 11.68 -4.59 4.42
C TYR A 188 13.03 -3.98 3.99
N ASP A 189 13.39 -2.84 4.56
CA ASP A 189 14.68 -2.20 4.28
C ASP A 189 15.86 -3.06 4.73
N PHE A 190 15.75 -3.73 5.88
CA PHE A 190 16.74 -4.73 6.31
C PHE A 190 16.88 -5.87 5.31
N TYR A 191 15.77 -6.42 4.84
CA TYR A 191 15.79 -7.53 3.88
C TYR A 191 16.43 -7.12 2.54
N VAL A 192 16.11 -5.92 2.03
CA VAL A 192 16.70 -5.40 0.79
C VAL A 192 18.20 -5.14 0.95
N SER A 193 18.61 -4.50 2.06
CA SER A 193 20.02 -4.24 2.35
C SER A 193 20.83 -5.53 2.54
N LEU A 194 20.20 -6.53 3.18
CA LEU A 194 20.78 -7.85 3.36
C LEU A 194 20.98 -8.57 2.01
N GLY A 195 19.98 -8.49 1.11
CA GLY A 195 20.09 -9.05 -0.23
C GLY A 195 21.22 -8.41 -1.04
N GLN A 196 21.38 -7.09 -0.93
CA GLN A 196 22.49 -6.38 -1.57
C GLN A 196 23.85 -6.82 -0.99
N ALA A 197 23.97 -6.91 0.33
CA ALA A 197 25.20 -7.35 0.99
C ALA A 197 25.58 -8.78 0.58
N VAL A 198 24.60 -9.67 0.42
CA VAL A 198 24.83 -11.05 -0.06
C VAL A 198 25.43 -11.04 -1.46
N LEU A 199 24.94 -10.17 -2.36
CA LEU A 199 25.47 -10.05 -3.73
C LEU A 199 26.88 -9.45 -3.73
N ASP A 200 27.07 -8.33 -3.02
CA ASP A 200 28.34 -7.57 -3.04
C ASP A 200 29.49 -8.36 -2.41
N HIS A 201 29.23 -9.13 -1.37
CA HIS A 201 30.23 -9.92 -0.65
C HIS A 201 30.23 -11.41 -1.02
N SER A 202 29.40 -11.83 -1.98
CA SER A 202 29.26 -13.23 -2.44
C SER A 202 28.98 -14.18 -1.25
N LEU A 203 28.09 -13.76 -0.35
CA LEU A 203 27.70 -14.54 0.83
C LEU A 203 26.75 -15.68 0.43
N GLY A 204 26.78 -16.75 1.18
CA GLY A 204 25.93 -17.92 0.92
C GLY A 204 26.37 -19.13 1.73
N ASN A 205 26.03 -20.32 1.26
CA ASN A 205 26.41 -21.59 1.90
C ASN A 205 26.01 -21.71 3.38
N MET A 206 24.91 -21.07 3.78
CA MET A 206 24.42 -21.07 5.17
C MET A 206 25.40 -20.44 6.16
N GLU A 207 26.16 -19.45 5.73
CA GLU A 207 27.07 -18.66 6.57
C GLU A 207 26.30 -17.95 7.67
N GLU A 208 26.84 -17.97 8.90
CA GLU A 208 26.22 -17.30 10.06
C GLU A 208 26.61 -15.82 10.07
N ILE A 209 25.60 -14.94 10.05
CA ILE A 209 25.80 -13.49 9.96
C ILE A 209 25.10 -12.84 11.15
N PRO A 210 25.82 -12.24 12.10
CA PRO A 210 25.23 -11.47 13.19
C PRO A 210 24.72 -10.12 12.69
N MET A 211 23.54 -9.75 13.17
CA MET A 211 22.93 -8.45 12.98
C MET A 211 22.76 -7.77 14.33
N THR A 212 23.39 -6.63 14.53
CA THR A 212 23.40 -5.86 15.77
C THR A 212 23.22 -4.37 15.51
N VAL A 213 23.17 -3.56 16.58
CA VAL A 213 23.12 -2.08 16.46
C VAL A 213 24.43 -1.51 16.96
N LYS A 214 25.11 -0.71 16.11
CA LYS A 214 26.31 0.04 16.45
C LYS A 214 26.10 1.51 16.16
N ASN A 215 26.36 2.40 17.13
CA ASN A 215 26.18 3.84 16.99
C ASN A 215 24.78 4.23 16.48
N ASP A 216 23.74 3.61 17.02
CA ASP A 216 22.34 3.79 16.65
C ASP A 216 22.01 3.42 15.19
N ILE A 217 22.80 2.54 14.58
CA ILE A 217 22.61 2.06 13.22
C ILE A 217 22.60 0.54 13.22
N PRO A 218 21.55 -0.13 12.68
CA PRO A 218 21.54 -1.56 12.46
C PRO A 218 22.61 -1.95 11.43
N VAL A 219 23.45 -2.91 11.78
CA VAL A 219 24.55 -3.42 10.94
C VAL A 219 24.58 -4.94 10.95
N ILE A 220 25.06 -5.52 9.85
CA ILE A 220 25.56 -6.91 9.85
C ILE A 220 27.08 -6.89 9.84
N THR A 221 27.70 -7.87 10.47
CA THR A 221 29.16 -8.01 10.43
C THR A 221 29.55 -9.17 9.53
N VAL A 222 30.30 -8.86 8.47
CA VAL A 222 30.79 -9.83 7.48
C VAL A 222 32.30 -9.68 7.37
N LYS A 223 33.04 -10.76 7.64
CA LYS A 223 34.53 -10.77 7.55
C LYS A 223 35.16 -9.59 8.28
N GLU A 224 34.69 -9.31 9.51
CA GLU A 224 35.12 -8.19 10.36
C GLU A 224 34.77 -6.78 9.83
N GLN A 225 33.94 -6.68 8.80
CA GLN A 225 33.43 -5.41 8.30
C GLN A 225 31.95 -5.23 8.65
N ASP A 226 31.60 -4.05 9.13
CA ASP A 226 30.24 -3.70 9.45
C ASP A 226 29.55 -3.09 8.22
N ILE A 227 28.46 -3.72 7.80
CA ILE A 227 27.64 -3.29 6.68
C ILE A 227 26.32 -2.77 7.25
N GLN A 228 25.95 -1.56 6.92
CA GLN A 228 24.74 -0.92 7.45
C GLN A 228 23.49 -1.45 6.78
N MET A 229 22.46 -1.69 7.60
CA MET A 229 21.17 -2.23 7.19
C MET A 229 20.09 -1.15 6.97
N SER A 230 20.44 0.12 7.03
CA SER A 230 19.49 1.20 6.75
C SER A 230 19.77 1.85 5.40
N ARG A 231 18.71 2.18 4.68
CA ARG A 231 18.78 2.88 3.38
C ARG A 231 19.42 4.27 3.42
N SER A 232 19.67 4.82 4.61
CA SER A 232 19.94 6.25 4.76
C SER A 232 21.36 6.72 4.43
N ARG A 233 22.30 5.83 4.11
CA ARG A 233 23.70 6.25 3.89
C ARG A 233 24.19 6.26 2.45
N ASN A 234 23.60 5.44 1.58
CA ASN A 234 23.92 5.51 0.14
C ASN A 234 23.21 6.67 -0.56
N SER A 235 22.24 7.32 0.12
CA SER A 235 21.45 8.38 -0.50
C SER A 235 22.27 9.63 -0.82
N SER A 236 23.26 10.00 0.01
CA SER A 236 24.07 11.19 -0.22
C SER A 236 25.10 10.96 -1.36
N GLU A 237 25.83 9.86 -1.29
CA GLU A 237 26.79 9.47 -2.35
C GLU A 237 26.09 9.12 -3.66
N GLU A 238 24.99 8.36 -3.58
CA GLU A 238 24.18 8.00 -4.75
C GLU A 238 23.52 9.25 -5.37
N LEU A 239 23.14 10.24 -4.55
CA LEU A 239 22.60 11.52 -4.98
C LEU A 239 23.67 12.37 -5.67
N GLU A 240 24.88 12.42 -5.12
CA GLU A 240 26.02 13.14 -5.71
C GLU A 240 26.44 12.49 -7.04
N GLU A 241 26.48 11.16 -7.12
CA GLU A 241 26.78 10.43 -8.34
C GLU A 241 25.72 10.68 -9.41
N VAL A 242 24.44 10.57 -9.06
CA VAL A 242 23.33 10.83 -10.00
C VAL A 242 23.31 12.29 -10.42
N ASN A 243 23.58 13.24 -9.54
CA ASN A 243 23.71 14.66 -9.89
C ASN A 243 24.88 14.91 -10.83
N ARG A 244 26.01 14.22 -10.63
CA ARG A 244 27.16 14.28 -11.56
C ARG A 244 26.80 13.74 -12.93
N GLU A 245 26.23 12.52 -13.01
CA GLU A 245 25.76 11.93 -14.26
C GLU A 245 24.75 12.84 -14.98
N LEU A 246 23.83 13.45 -14.21
CA LEU A 246 22.84 14.38 -14.74
C LEU A 246 23.50 15.63 -15.32
N SER A 247 24.55 16.15 -14.66
CA SER A 247 25.30 17.32 -15.14
C SER A 247 26.08 17.05 -16.45
N GLU A 248 26.57 15.82 -16.63
CA GLU A 248 27.32 15.39 -17.81
C GLU A 248 26.43 15.20 -19.06
N ILE A 249 25.11 15.04 -18.88
CA ILE A 249 24.17 14.95 -20.00
C ILE A 249 24.10 16.32 -20.71
N ILE A 250 24.42 16.33 -21.99
CA ILE A 250 24.36 17.55 -22.81
C ILE A 250 22.91 17.88 -23.18
N GLY A 251 22.46 19.10 -22.89
CA GLY A 251 21.08 19.53 -23.11
C GLY A 251 20.10 19.04 -22.04
N LEU A 252 18.81 18.98 -22.41
CA LEU A 252 17.72 18.54 -21.53
C LEU A 252 17.53 19.42 -20.28
N ASP A 253 17.72 20.73 -20.41
CA ASP A 253 17.67 21.68 -19.31
C ASP A 253 16.33 21.68 -18.59
N GLU A 254 15.23 21.45 -19.31
CA GLU A 254 13.88 21.31 -18.72
C GLU A 254 13.79 20.05 -17.80
N VAL A 255 14.40 18.95 -18.22
CA VAL A 255 14.45 17.71 -17.42
C VAL A 255 15.30 17.91 -16.16
N LYS A 256 16.43 18.59 -16.29
CA LYS A 256 17.31 18.94 -15.15
C LYS A 256 16.57 19.82 -14.14
N SER A 257 15.89 20.85 -14.63
CA SER A 257 15.08 21.73 -13.78
C SER A 257 13.93 20.99 -13.09
N TYR A 258 13.29 20.05 -13.78
CA TYR A 258 12.23 19.22 -13.21
C TYR A 258 12.77 18.33 -12.07
N ILE A 259 13.93 17.70 -12.24
CA ILE A 259 14.56 16.86 -11.21
C ILE A 259 14.92 17.70 -9.99
N THR A 260 15.46 18.90 -10.15
CA THR A 260 15.77 19.81 -9.06
C THR A 260 14.50 20.26 -8.31
N SER A 261 13.40 20.48 -9.02
CA SER A 261 12.12 20.81 -8.39
C SER A 261 11.52 19.64 -7.60
N LEU A 262 11.70 18.40 -8.06
CA LEU A 262 11.32 17.20 -7.31
C LEU A 262 12.08 17.08 -5.99
N GLN A 263 13.39 17.37 -5.98
CA GLN A 263 14.19 17.37 -4.76
C GLN A 263 13.63 18.34 -3.72
N SER A 264 13.34 19.57 -4.16
CA SER A 264 12.78 20.60 -3.29
C SER A 264 11.41 20.20 -2.73
N LEU A 265 10.59 19.55 -3.56
CA LEU A 265 9.25 19.07 -3.17
C LEU A 265 9.32 17.95 -2.13
N VAL A 266 10.21 16.96 -2.34
CA VAL A 266 10.41 15.86 -1.38
C VAL A 266 10.96 16.37 -0.06
N ALA A 267 11.98 17.25 -0.09
CA ALA A 267 12.54 17.86 1.11
C ALA A 267 11.49 18.68 1.89
N MET A 268 10.63 19.41 1.18
CA MET A 268 9.53 20.14 1.81
C MET A 268 8.50 19.20 2.46
N GLN A 269 8.20 18.07 1.81
CA GLN A 269 7.27 17.09 2.36
C GLN A 269 7.85 16.36 3.57
N GLN A 270 9.14 16.04 3.56
CA GLN A 270 9.83 15.49 4.73
C GLN A 270 9.74 16.44 5.92
N LYS A 271 10.07 17.73 5.73
CA LYS A 271 9.92 18.76 6.78
C LYS A 271 8.49 18.88 7.31
N ARG A 272 7.50 18.83 6.42
CA ARG A 272 6.09 18.86 6.84
C ARG A 272 5.71 17.63 7.66
N ARG A 273 6.22 16.45 7.29
CA ARG A 273 5.99 15.20 8.02
C ARG A 273 6.64 15.26 9.42
N GLU A 274 7.87 15.76 9.52
CA GLU A 274 8.57 16.00 10.80
C GLU A 274 7.81 16.97 11.72
N GLN A 275 7.08 17.93 11.14
CA GLN A 275 6.25 18.89 11.85
C GLN A 275 4.81 18.39 12.11
N GLY A 276 4.51 17.11 11.85
CA GLY A 276 3.18 16.52 12.07
C GLY A 276 2.08 17.03 11.13
N MET A 277 2.45 17.71 10.04
CA MET A 277 1.49 18.23 9.06
C MET A 277 1.07 17.15 8.05
N LYS A 278 -0.18 17.18 7.60
CA LYS A 278 -0.65 16.30 6.52
C LYS A 278 0.16 16.57 5.25
N THR A 279 0.75 15.51 4.70
CA THR A 279 1.45 15.55 3.41
C THR A 279 0.58 14.95 2.32
N ALA A 280 0.54 15.58 1.15
CA ALA A 280 -0.12 15.01 -0.02
C ALA A 280 0.71 13.82 -0.55
N THR A 281 0.03 12.79 -1.04
CA THR A 281 0.70 11.66 -1.68
C THR A 281 1.30 12.12 -3.01
N LEU A 282 2.62 12.05 -3.16
CA LEU A 282 3.30 12.32 -4.42
C LEU A 282 2.98 11.19 -5.42
N SER A 283 2.40 11.54 -6.55
CA SER A 283 2.30 10.59 -7.65
C SER A 283 3.70 10.30 -8.20
N LYS A 284 4.08 9.02 -8.20
CA LYS A 284 5.37 8.54 -8.71
C LYS A 284 5.27 8.07 -10.18
N HIS A 285 4.10 8.24 -10.80
CA HIS A 285 3.87 7.85 -12.19
C HIS A 285 4.39 8.93 -13.13
N MET A 286 5.21 8.53 -14.10
CA MET A 286 5.83 9.43 -15.08
C MET A 286 5.66 8.88 -16.48
N ILE A 287 5.48 9.77 -17.44
CA ILE A 287 5.40 9.45 -18.87
C ILE A 287 6.56 10.14 -19.57
N PHE A 288 7.38 9.36 -20.26
CA PHE A 288 8.51 9.85 -21.07
C PHE A 288 8.15 9.82 -22.55
N THR A 289 8.02 10.99 -23.17
CA THR A 289 7.72 11.14 -24.60
C THR A 289 8.92 11.69 -25.36
N GLY A 290 9.05 11.38 -26.63
CA GLY A 290 10.13 11.89 -27.51
C GLY A 290 10.46 10.89 -28.62
N ASN A 291 11.25 11.33 -29.59
CA ASN A 291 11.65 10.54 -30.74
C ASN A 291 12.52 9.33 -30.37
N PRO A 292 12.60 8.28 -31.20
CA PRO A 292 13.56 7.19 -31.02
C PRO A 292 14.99 7.71 -30.89
N GLY A 293 15.78 7.11 -29.97
CA GLY A 293 17.20 7.48 -29.80
C GLY A 293 17.48 8.73 -28.95
N THR A 294 16.46 9.42 -28.39
CA THR A 294 16.63 10.65 -27.59
C THR A 294 17.01 10.40 -26.12
N GLY A 295 17.42 9.20 -25.74
CA GLY A 295 17.87 8.90 -24.37
C GLY A 295 16.75 8.72 -23.34
N LYS A 296 15.47 8.54 -23.74
CA LYS A 296 14.33 8.37 -22.81
C LYS A 296 14.57 7.30 -21.73
N THR A 297 15.06 6.14 -22.15
CA THR A 297 15.33 5.03 -21.22
C THR A 297 16.47 5.35 -20.25
N THR A 298 17.50 6.05 -20.71
CA THR A 298 18.64 6.51 -19.90
C THR A 298 18.15 7.49 -18.83
N ILE A 299 17.37 8.49 -19.24
CA ILE A 299 16.77 9.47 -18.32
C ILE A 299 15.81 8.80 -17.33
N ALA A 300 14.98 7.86 -17.78
CA ALA A 300 14.06 7.13 -16.89
C ALA A 300 14.82 6.35 -15.81
N ARG A 301 15.93 5.70 -16.15
CA ARG A 301 16.80 5.01 -15.19
C ARG A 301 17.45 5.99 -14.21
N LEU A 302 17.94 7.12 -14.70
CA LEU A 302 18.57 8.15 -13.88
C LEU A 302 17.57 8.74 -12.88
N ILE A 303 16.36 9.08 -13.34
CA ILE A 303 15.29 9.57 -12.47
C ILE A 303 14.87 8.51 -11.44
N SER A 304 14.82 7.24 -11.82
CA SER A 304 14.52 6.14 -10.88
C SER A 304 15.57 6.05 -9.77
N ARG A 305 16.87 6.11 -10.12
CA ARG A 305 17.97 6.15 -9.13
C ARG A 305 17.90 7.41 -8.27
N TYR A 306 17.59 8.55 -8.87
CA TYR A 306 17.42 9.81 -8.16
C TYR A 306 16.27 9.75 -7.15
N MET A 307 15.08 9.28 -7.57
CA MET A 307 13.92 9.11 -6.69
C MET A 307 14.22 8.16 -5.52
N LYS A 308 14.95 7.07 -5.80
CA LYS A 308 15.43 6.16 -4.76
C LYS A 308 16.37 6.87 -3.78
N ALA A 309 17.32 7.65 -4.27
CA ALA A 309 18.31 8.37 -3.45
C ALA A 309 17.68 9.45 -2.55
N ILE A 310 16.62 10.14 -3.03
CA ILE A 310 15.88 11.13 -2.21
C ILE A 310 14.81 10.51 -1.31
N GLY A 311 14.65 9.17 -1.32
CA GLY A 311 13.66 8.48 -0.49
C GLY A 311 12.21 8.67 -0.93
N ALA A 312 11.97 8.93 -2.22
CA ALA A 312 10.63 9.16 -2.78
C ALA A 312 9.98 7.87 -3.31
#